data_77a91a1dfa3471f240d3f90c278481c1
#
_entry.id   77a91a1dfa3471f240d3f90c278481c1
#
_cell.length_a   1.000
_cell.length_b   1.000
_cell.length_c   1.000
_cell.angle_alpha   90.00
_cell.angle_beta   90.00
_cell.angle_gamma   90.00
#
_symmetry.space_group_name_H-M   'P 1'
#
loop_
_entity.id
_entity.type
_entity.pdbx_description
1 polymer ?
#
loop_
_entity_poly.entity_id
_entity_poly.type
_entity_poly.pdbx_seq_one_letter_code
_entity_poly.pdbx_strand_id
1 'polypeptide(L)'
;MKRLIVIVEGQTEKEFVENSLRNFFISKGIFDVRAIMIQTSKGHKGGFVNYEHLKNDIEKILKSENDVVVSMFVDFFKIPTNFPNFELSKSKSITNAKIEVLLEGISNDINDTRFIPYIQKHEFEALLFSSNEGFSNWFENEWIIDELKTIINLYPNPEEINTGSETAPSKRIMKILESKKQKYDKIAEGNLIAEEIGFEKIMEKCPRFKNWILNLVENCKNS
;
A
#
# COMPACT_ATOMS: atom_id res chain seq x y z
N MET A 1 -7.55 22.21 8.92
CA MET A 1 -7.38 20.74 8.77
C MET A 1 -7.04 20.47 7.33
N LYS A 2 -5.94 19.82 7.08
CA LYS A 2 -5.38 19.63 5.74
C LYS A 2 -6.10 18.52 4.99
N ARG A 3 -6.17 18.65 3.67
CA ARG A 3 -6.58 17.61 2.74
C ARG A 3 -5.50 16.53 2.65
N LEU A 4 -5.88 15.26 2.52
CA LEU A 4 -4.96 14.15 2.25
C LEU A 4 -5.08 13.69 0.81
N ILE A 5 -3.97 13.70 0.07
CA ILE A 5 -3.87 13.12 -1.27
C ILE A 5 -2.84 11.99 -1.22
N VAL A 6 -3.28 10.78 -1.58
CA VAL A 6 -2.40 9.61 -1.68
C VAL A 6 -2.20 9.25 -3.15
N ILE A 7 -0.96 9.32 -3.61
CA ILE A 7 -0.60 8.90 -4.96
C ILE A 7 -0.34 7.40 -4.95
N VAL A 8 -1.03 6.66 -5.82
CA VAL A 8 -1.04 5.20 -5.84
C VAL A 8 -0.62 4.65 -7.19
N GLU A 9 -0.15 3.39 -7.19
CA GLU A 9 0.31 2.75 -8.41
C GLU A 9 -0.83 2.31 -9.32
N GLY A 10 -1.88 1.71 -8.75
CA GLY A 10 -2.94 1.06 -9.52
C GLY A 10 -4.34 1.21 -8.93
N GLN A 11 -5.28 0.52 -9.56
CA GLN A 11 -6.70 0.60 -9.21
C GLN A 11 -6.99 -0.06 -7.85
N THR A 12 -6.29 -1.13 -7.50
CA THR A 12 -6.47 -1.83 -6.22
C THR A 12 -6.17 -0.90 -5.03
N GLU A 13 -4.99 -0.24 -5.07
CA GLU A 13 -4.59 0.70 -4.04
C GLU A 13 -5.48 1.94 -4.02
N LYS A 14 -5.95 2.38 -5.20
CA LYS A 14 -6.88 3.51 -5.31
C LYS A 14 -8.19 3.22 -4.59
N GLU A 15 -8.81 2.09 -4.86
CA GLU A 15 -10.06 1.69 -4.20
C GLU A 15 -9.88 1.49 -2.71
N PHE A 16 -8.75 0.90 -2.27
CA PHE A 16 -8.45 0.76 -0.86
C PHE A 16 -8.37 2.12 -0.14
N VAL A 17 -7.71 3.10 -0.76
CA VAL A 17 -7.61 4.46 -0.20
C VAL A 17 -8.97 5.15 -0.18
N GLU A 18 -9.75 5.07 -1.27
CA GLU A 18 -11.03 5.79 -1.41
C GLU A 18 -12.17 5.17 -0.58
N ASN A 19 -12.07 3.89 -0.22
CA ASN A 19 -13.04 3.17 0.58
C ASN A 19 -12.55 2.99 2.03
N SER A 20 -11.72 1.99 2.28
CA SER A 20 -11.32 1.60 3.65
C SER A 20 -10.52 2.69 4.36
N LEU A 21 -9.51 3.26 3.71
CA LEU A 21 -8.67 4.29 4.30
C LEU A 21 -9.45 5.57 4.57
N ARG A 22 -10.23 6.04 3.59
CA ARG A 22 -11.04 7.23 3.72
C ARG A 22 -12.02 7.14 4.89
N ASN A 23 -12.71 6.02 5.06
CA ASN A 23 -13.64 5.82 6.17
C ASN A 23 -12.94 5.94 7.52
N PHE A 24 -11.75 5.36 7.65
CA PHE A 24 -10.92 5.51 8.85
C PHE A 24 -10.54 6.98 9.08
N PHE A 25 -10.07 7.71 8.08
CA PHE A 25 -9.68 9.11 8.23
C PHE A 25 -10.87 10.02 8.56
N ILE A 26 -12.05 9.76 7.99
CA ILE A 26 -13.30 10.45 8.36
C ILE A 26 -13.60 10.26 9.87
N SER A 27 -13.42 9.04 10.40
CA SER A 27 -13.59 8.78 11.85
C SER A 27 -12.60 9.55 12.73
N LYS A 28 -11.46 9.98 12.16
CA LYS A 28 -10.45 10.84 12.83
C LYS A 28 -10.68 12.34 12.56
N GLY A 29 -11.75 12.69 11.84
CA GLY A 29 -12.12 14.07 11.51
C GLY A 29 -11.48 14.61 10.24
N ILE A 30 -10.79 13.79 9.42
CA ILE A 30 -10.17 14.18 8.16
C ILE A 30 -11.11 13.79 7.02
N PHE A 31 -11.81 14.77 6.43
CA PHE A 31 -12.95 14.51 5.53
C PHE A 31 -12.58 14.49 4.05
N ASP A 32 -11.53 15.18 3.62
CA ASP A 32 -11.10 15.20 2.23
C ASP A 32 -9.87 14.31 2.04
N VAL A 33 -10.14 13.05 1.70
CA VAL A 33 -9.13 12.03 1.40
C VAL A 33 -9.35 11.54 -0.02
N ARG A 34 -8.31 11.61 -0.85
CA ARG A 34 -8.38 11.20 -2.26
C ARG A 34 -7.18 10.37 -2.66
N ALA A 35 -7.41 9.44 -3.58
CA ALA A 35 -6.36 8.72 -4.27
C ALA A 35 -6.19 9.25 -5.70
N ILE A 36 -4.93 9.36 -6.13
CA ILE A 36 -4.58 9.72 -7.52
C ILE A 36 -3.63 8.64 -8.05
N MET A 37 -4.00 7.99 -9.16
CA MET A 37 -3.08 7.07 -9.84
C MET A 37 -1.97 7.84 -10.54
N ILE A 38 -0.73 7.35 -10.45
CA ILE A 38 0.44 7.89 -11.14
C ILE A 38 0.13 8.08 -12.63
N GLN A 39 0.35 9.28 -13.15
CA GLN A 39 0.13 9.59 -14.56
C GLN A 39 1.34 9.18 -15.40
N THR A 40 1.28 8.07 -16.12
CA THR A 40 2.39 7.50 -16.89
C THR A 40 2.56 8.11 -18.29
N SER A 41 1.45 8.60 -18.89
CA SER A 41 1.45 9.35 -20.14
C SER A 41 0.13 10.10 -20.32
N LYS A 42 0.03 10.98 -21.35
CA LYS A 42 -1.21 11.73 -21.60
C LYS A 42 -2.38 10.78 -21.87
N GLY A 43 -3.34 10.73 -20.93
CA GLY A 43 -4.52 9.86 -21.00
C GLY A 43 -4.33 8.44 -20.43
N HIS A 44 -3.13 8.06 -19.99
CA HIS A 44 -2.85 6.77 -19.35
C HIS A 44 -2.44 6.96 -17.90
N LYS A 45 -3.02 6.16 -16.99
CA LYS A 45 -2.75 6.17 -15.55
C LYS A 45 -2.50 4.75 -15.06
N GLY A 46 -1.66 4.64 -14.04
CA GLY A 46 -1.32 3.37 -13.41
C GLY A 46 -0.03 2.75 -13.94
N GLY A 47 0.59 1.96 -13.08
CA GLY A 47 1.92 1.39 -13.26
C GLY A 47 3.04 2.36 -12.83
N PHE A 48 3.98 1.86 -12.02
CA PHE A 48 5.10 2.66 -11.52
C PHE A 48 6.39 2.29 -12.27
N VAL A 49 6.54 2.83 -13.48
CA VAL A 49 7.66 2.50 -14.39
C VAL A 49 8.77 3.55 -14.43
N ASN A 50 8.51 4.77 -13.92
CA ASN A 50 9.46 5.89 -13.94
C ASN A 50 9.22 6.83 -12.76
N TYR A 51 10.26 7.13 -12.02
CA TYR A 51 10.22 8.03 -10.86
C TYR A 51 9.76 9.44 -11.23
N GLU A 52 10.17 9.99 -12.38
CA GLU A 52 9.81 11.35 -12.80
C GLU A 52 8.30 11.56 -12.90
N HIS A 53 7.54 10.52 -13.25
CA HIS A 53 6.08 10.62 -13.28
C HIS A 53 5.51 10.87 -11.89
N LEU A 54 5.95 10.09 -10.89
CA LEU A 54 5.56 10.25 -9.49
C LEU A 54 5.98 11.62 -8.96
N LYS A 55 7.23 12.03 -9.19
CA LYS A 55 7.76 13.33 -8.76
C LYS A 55 6.94 14.49 -9.32
N ASN A 56 6.64 14.47 -10.61
CA ASN A 56 5.84 15.50 -11.26
C ASN A 56 4.43 15.60 -10.66
N ASP A 57 3.79 14.48 -10.35
CA ASP A 57 2.47 14.47 -9.73
C ASP A 57 2.53 15.04 -8.30
N ILE A 58 3.52 14.64 -7.49
CA ILE A 58 3.74 15.19 -6.14
C ILE A 58 3.97 16.70 -6.19
N GLU A 59 4.94 17.16 -6.97
CA GLU A 59 5.28 18.57 -7.06
C GLU A 59 4.12 19.43 -7.58
N LYS A 60 3.37 18.95 -8.54
CA LYS A 60 2.20 19.65 -9.07
C LYS A 60 1.16 19.89 -7.97
N ILE A 61 0.89 18.90 -7.13
CA ILE A 61 -0.07 19.04 -6.03
C ILE A 61 0.49 20.02 -4.99
N LEU A 62 1.74 19.84 -4.55
CA LEU A 62 2.37 20.69 -3.55
C LEU A 62 2.47 22.15 -3.98
N LYS A 63 2.66 22.42 -5.29
CA LYS A 63 2.68 23.76 -5.87
C LYS A 63 1.29 24.39 -5.99
N SER A 64 0.24 23.59 -6.16
CA SER A 64 -1.13 24.08 -6.37
C SER A 64 -1.92 24.26 -5.07
N GLU A 65 -1.55 23.58 -3.99
CA GLU A 65 -2.30 23.55 -2.73
C GLU A 65 -1.37 23.77 -1.53
N ASN A 66 -1.76 24.68 -0.61
CA ASN A 66 -1.00 24.94 0.61
C ASN A 66 -1.44 24.04 1.77
N ASP A 67 -2.76 23.83 1.91
CA ASP A 67 -3.36 23.06 3.02
C ASP A 67 -3.56 21.58 2.63
N VAL A 68 -2.47 20.94 2.21
CA VAL A 68 -2.46 19.55 1.76
C VAL A 68 -1.37 18.74 2.45
N VAL A 69 -1.66 17.49 2.75
CA VAL A 69 -0.68 16.43 3.00
C VAL A 69 -0.69 15.52 1.78
N VAL A 70 0.47 15.32 1.18
CA VAL A 70 0.66 14.43 0.04
C VAL A 70 1.40 13.19 0.52
N SER A 71 0.94 12.02 0.11
CA SER A 71 1.61 10.75 0.38
C SER A 71 1.68 9.91 -0.88
N MET A 72 2.45 8.85 -0.84
CA MET A 72 2.43 7.80 -1.86
C MET A 72 2.19 6.44 -1.20
N PHE A 73 1.55 5.52 -1.93
CA PHE A 73 1.35 4.13 -1.57
C PHE A 73 1.69 3.27 -2.78
N VAL A 74 2.90 2.75 -2.82
CA VAL A 74 3.46 1.98 -3.95
C VAL A 74 4.15 0.73 -3.44
N ASP A 75 4.20 -0.31 -4.26
CA ASP A 75 4.80 -1.59 -3.91
C ASP A 75 6.33 -1.55 -4.02
N PHE A 76 7.04 -2.11 -3.03
CA PHE A 76 8.50 -2.17 -3.03
C PHE A 76 9.08 -2.86 -4.28
N PHE A 77 8.46 -3.94 -4.74
CA PHE A 77 8.97 -4.69 -5.90
C PHE A 77 8.81 -3.98 -7.25
N LYS A 78 8.06 -2.91 -7.28
CA LYS A 78 7.78 -2.11 -8.48
C LYS A 78 8.54 -0.80 -8.53
N ILE A 79 9.43 -0.56 -7.56
CA ILE A 79 10.25 0.65 -7.54
C ILE A 79 11.16 0.68 -8.78
N PRO A 80 11.07 1.73 -9.62
CA PRO A 80 11.87 1.84 -10.84
C PRO A 80 13.34 2.13 -10.53
N THR A 81 14.23 1.76 -11.46
CA THR A 81 15.68 1.87 -11.28
C THR A 81 16.18 3.31 -11.16
N ASN A 82 15.42 4.29 -11.66
CA ASN A 82 15.73 5.71 -11.53
C ASN A 82 15.17 6.36 -10.24
N PHE A 83 14.66 5.55 -9.31
CA PHE A 83 14.19 6.05 -8.02
C PHE A 83 15.38 6.54 -7.18
N PRO A 84 15.22 7.66 -6.41
CA PRO A 84 16.27 8.17 -5.53
C PRO A 84 16.84 7.10 -4.61
N ASN A 85 18.15 7.05 -4.50
CA ASN A 85 18.90 6.05 -3.71
C ASN A 85 18.69 4.58 -4.13
N PHE A 86 18.15 4.30 -5.34
CA PHE A 86 17.90 2.93 -5.78
C PHE A 86 19.18 2.05 -5.74
N GLU A 87 20.30 2.53 -6.30
CA GLU A 87 21.55 1.78 -6.26
C GLU A 87 22.11 1.61 -4.84
N LEU A 88 21.98 2.63 -3.99
CA LEU A 88 22.35 2.53 -2.57
C LEU A 88 21.49 1.50 -1.84
N SER A 89 20.21 1.41 -2.15
CA SER A 89 19.32 0.42 -1.54
C SER A 89 19.73 -1.03 -1.83
N LYS A 90 20.31 -1.30 -3.02
CA LYS A 90 20.81 -2.63 -3.38
C LYS A 90 21.96 -3.09 -2.49
N SER A 91 22.74 -2.19 -1.92
CA SER A 91 23.81 -2.53 -0.98
C SER A 91 23.31 -3.07 0.37
N LYS A 92 22.03 -2.91 0.67
CA LYS A 92 21.43 -3.42 1.93
C LYS A 92 20.98 -4.87 1.74
N SER A 93 21.21 -5.71 2.73
CA SER A 93 20.76 -7.11 2.74
C SER A 93 19.32 -7.27 3.18
N ILE A 94 18.85 -6.43 4.11
CA ILE A 94 17.52 -6.52 4.73
C ILE A 94 16.54 -5.61 4.01
N THR A 95 15.35 -6.14 3.64
CA THR A 95 14.32 -5.41 2.88
C THR A 95 13.89 -4.11 3.60
N ASN A 96 13.70 -4.13 4.91
CA ASN A 96 13.35 -2.92 5.65
C ASN A 96 14.43 -1.83 5.47
N ALA A 97 15.72 -2.19 5.56
CA ALA A 97 16.82 -1.24 5.35
C ALA A 97 16.85 -0.70 3.91
N LYS A 98 16.49 -1.52 2.90
CA LYS A 98 16.32 -1.05 1.52
C LYS A 98 15.24 0.00 1.41
N ILE A 99 14.09 -0.27 2.01
CA ILE A 99 12.94 0.64 1.97
C ILE A 99 13.27 1.96 2.67
N GLU A 100 13.93 1.93 3.83
CA GLU A 100 14.31 3.16 4.55
C GLU A 100 15.26 4.04 3.70
N VAL A 101 16.24 3.44 3.02
CA VAL A 101 17.14 4.16 2.10
C VAL A 101 16.39 4.80 0.94
N LEU A 102 15.37 4.12 0.40
CA LEU A 102 14.52 4.66 -0.67
C LEU A 102 13.63 5.81 -0.15
N LEU A 103 13.03 5.65 1.03
CA LEU A 103 12.20 6.68 1.67
C LEU A 103 13.02 7.93 1.99
N GLU A 104 14.24 7.78 2.50
CA GLU A 104 15.19 8.90 2.70
C GLU A 104 15.51 9.59 1.37
N GLY A 105 15.78 8.80 0.32
CA GLY A 105 16.10 9.34 -1.00
C GLY A 105 15.00 10.21 -1.57
N ILE A 106 13.76 9.73 -1.58
CA ILE A 106 12.62 10.51 -2.11
C ILE A 106 12.28 11.72 -1.20
N SER A 107 12.37 11.56 0.11
CA SER A 107 12.12 12.66 1.04
C SER A 107 13.11 13.82 0.82
N ASN A 108 14.39 13.51 0.61
CA ASN A 108 15.41 14.51 0.31
C ASN A 108 15.23 15.16 -1.07
N ASP A 109 14.80 14.37 -2.07
CA ASP A 109 14.60 14.88 -3.44
C ASP A 109 13.37 15.78 -3.56
N ILE A 110 12.26 15.45 -2.90
CA ILE A 110 11.06 16.30 -2.84
C ILE A 110 11.24 17.50 -1.91
N ASN A 111 11.90 17.29 -0.78
CA ASN A 111 12.26 18.32 0.21
C ASN A 111 11.08 19.24 0.62
N ASP A 112 9.92 18.66 0.88
CA ASP A 112 8.73 19.35 1.36
C ASP A 112 8.13 18.59 2.55
N THR A 113 7.95 19.24 3.69
CA THR A 113 7.45 18.63 4.93
C THR A 113 6.00 18.14 4.85
N ARG A 114 5.25 18.59 3.85
CA ARG A 114 3.88 18.14 3.56
C ARG A 114 3.84 16.80 2.83
N PHE A 115 4.99 16.31 2.34
CA PHE A 115 5.11 15.04 1.68
C PHE A 115 5.53 13.94 2.66
N ILE A 116 4.71 12.91 2.81
CA ILE A 116 4.93 11.77 3.69
C ILE A 116 4.95 10.49 2.86
N PRO A 117 6.12 10.02 2.40
CA PRO A 117 6.22 8.86 1.55
C PRO A 117 5.97 7.55 2.31
N TYR A 118 5.38 6.57 1.61
CA TYR A 118 5.26 5.20 2.08
C TYR A 118 5.47 4.21 0.94
N ILE A 119 6.29 3.21 1.21
CA ILE A 119 6.51 2.07 0.33
C ILE A 119 5.99 0.83 1.04
N GLN A 120 4.96 0.20 0.46
CA GLN A 120 4.41 -1.05 0.95
C GLN A 120 5.45 -2.16 0.79
N LYS A 121 5.75 -2.83 1.88
CA LYS A 121 6.62 -4.01 1.84
C LYS A 121 5.87 -5.15 1.16
N HIS A 122 6.40 -5.60 0.04
CA HIS A 122 5.80 -6.57 -0.88
C HIS A 122 4.69 -5.97 -1.74
N GLU A 123 3.44 -6.39 -1.56
CA GLU A 123 2.25 -5.99 -2.32
C GLU A 123 1.12 -5.63 -1.36
N PHE A 124 0.10 -4.94 -1.87
CA PHE A 124 -1.14 -4.67 -1.15
C PHE A 124 -1.71 -5.94 -0.49
N GLU A 125 -1.70 -7.06 -1.19
CA GLU A 125 -2.25 -8.32 -0.70
C GLU A 125 -1.57 -8.86 0.56
N ALA A 126 -0.38 -8.36 0.92
CA ALA A 126 0.20 -8.69 2.23
C ALA A 126 -0.72 -8.28 3.38
N LEU A 127 -1.40 -7.15 3.26
CA LEU A 127 -2.33 -6.64 4.28
C LEU A 127 -3.52 -7.58 4.52
N LEU A 128 -3.92 -8.36 3.50
CA LEU A 128 -5.04 -9.31 3.58
C LEU A 128 -4.75 -10.49 4.50
N PHE A 129 -3.49 -10.78 4.78
CA PHE A 129 -3.09 -11.83 5.73
C PHE A 129 -3.09 -11.37 7.19
N SER A 130 -3.70 -10.24 7.50
CA SER A 130 -3.85 -9.73 8.88
C SER A 130 -4.87 -10.49 9.71
N SER A 131 -5.88 -11.11 9.09
CA SER A 131 -6.86 -11.97 9.75
C SER A 131 -7.44 -12.99 8.78
N ASN A 132 -7.78 -14.17 9.32
CA ASN A 132 -8.50 -15.18 8.55
C ASN A 132 -9.98 -14.81 8.34
N GLU A 133 -10.53 -13.91 9.11
CA GLU A 133 -11.95 -13.50 9.03
C GLU A 133 -12.32 -12.98 7.64
N GLY A 134 -11.46 -12.14 7.04
CA GLY A 134 -11.69 -11.65 5.68
C GLY A 134 -11.82 -12.78 4.66
N PHE A 135 -10.96 -13.79 4.76
CA PHE A 135 -11.01 -14.94 3.86
C PHE A 135 -12.19 -15.86 4.17
N SER A 136 -12.50 -16.12 5.45
CA SER A 136 -13.61 -17.00 5.84
C SER A 136 -14.99 -16.39 5.55
N ASN A 137 -15.11 -15.07 5.53
CA ASN A 137 -16.34 -14.38 5.14
C ASN A 137 -16.52 -14.32 3.63
N TRP A 138 -15.40 -14.39 2.87
CA TRP A 138 -15.43 -14.28 1.42
C TRP A 138 -15.50 -15.62 0.69
N PHE A 139 -14.74 -16.64 1.14
CA PHE A 139 -14.70 -17.95 0.50
C PHE A 139 -15.59 -18.96 1.22
N GLU A 140 -16.35 -19.76 0.46
CA GLU A 140 -17.17 -20.84 0.99
C GLU A 140 -16.39 -22.17 1.16
N ASN A 141 -15.26 -22.31 0.47
CA ASN A 141 -14.47 -23.54 0.45
C ASN A 141 -13.55 -23.62 1.67
N GLU A 142 -13.87 -24.50 2.62
CA GLU A 142 -13.12 -24.70 3.87
C GLU A 142 -11.62 -24.99 3.62
N TRP A 143 -11.30 -25.78 2.60
CA TRP A 143 -9.90 -26.08 2.29
C TRP A 143 -9.12 -24.82 1.89
N ILE A 144 -9.71 -23.92 1.09
CA ILE A 144 -9.09 -22.64 0.73
C ILE A 144 -8.85 -21.82 1.99
N ILE A 145 -9.85 -21.74 2.88
CA ILE A 145 -9.77 -20.99 4.14
C ILE A 145 -8.65 -21.55 5.03
N ASP A 146 -8.53 -22.87 5.16
CA ASP A 146 -7.51 -23.52 5.97
C ASP A 146 -6.09 -23.32 5.42
N GLU A 147 -5.91 -23.38 4.09
CA GLU A 147 -4.61 -23.09 3.46
C GLU A 147 -4.19 -21.64 3.69
N LEU A 148 -5.10 -20.67 3.53
CA LEU A 148 -4.84 -19.26 3.80
C LEU A 148 -4.54 -19.02 5.29
N LYS A 149 -5.29 -19.64 6.19
CA LYS A 149 -5.07 -19.60 7.64
C LYS A 149 -3.70 -20.16 8.02
N THR A 150 -3.25 -21.21 7.36
CA THR A 150 -1.91 -21.78 7.57
C THR A 150 -0.83 -20.74 7.26
N ILE A 151 -0.98 -19.98 6.18
CA ILE A 151 -0.05 -18.89 5.83
C ILE A 151 -0.09 -17.78 6.89
N ILE A 152 -1.27 -17.36 7.36
CA ILE A 152 -1.41 -16.35 8.41
C ILE A 152 -0.67 -16.77 9.68
N ASN A 153 -0.81 -18.04 10.09
CA ASN A 153 -0.14 -18.56 11.27
C ASN A 153 1.38 -18.61 11.14
N LEU A 154 1.91 -18.83 9.92
CA LEU A 154 3.34 -18.81 9.64
C LEU A 154 3.94 -17.39 9.66
N TYR A 155 3.12 -16.38 9.40
CA TYR A 155 3.54 -14.99 9.32
C TYR A 155 2.68 -14.07 10.22
N PRO A 156 2.93 -14.08 11.57
CA PRO A 156 2.17 -13.23 12.50
C PRO A 156 2.22 -11.73 12.18
N ASN A 157 3.29 -11.28 11.49
CA ASN A 157 3.39 -9.99 10.85
C ASN A 157 3.28 -10.19 9.33
N PRO A 158 2.17 -9.82 8.70
CA PRO A 158 1.98 -9.98 7.25
C PRO A 158 2.99 -9.23 6.40
N GLU A 159 3.62 -8.19 6.94
CA GLU A 159 4.69 -7.46 6.24
C GLU A 159 5.97 -8.28 6.07
N GLU A 160 6.06 -9.47 6.67
CA GLU A 160 7.18 -10.40 6.52
C GLU A 160 6.84 -11.62 5.62
N ILE A 161 5.67 -11.62 4.98
CA ILE A 161 5.11 -12.80 4.30
C ILE A 161 5.90 -13.26 3.08
N ASN A 162 6.58 -12.36 2.39
CA ASN A 162 7.23 -12.69 1.12
C ASN A 162 8.70 -13.04 1.28
N THR A 163 9.11 -14.11 0.58
CA THR A 163 10.50 -14.55 0.46
C THR A 163 11.00 -14.55 -0.99
N GLY A 164 10.15 -14.27 -2.01
CA GLY A 164 10.54 -14.26 -3.42
C GLY A 164 9.37 -13.98 -4.36
N SER A 165 9.67 -13.84 -5.66
CA SER A 165 8.68 -13.50 -6.70
C SER A 165 7.53 -14.51 -6.82
N GLU A 166 7.84 -15.81 -6.67
CA GLU A 166 6.85 -16.89 -6.75
C GLU A 166 6.02 -17.06 -5.48
N THR A 167 6.44 -16.44 -4.39
CA THR A 167 5.79 -16.50 -3.08
C THR A 167 5.21 -15.17 -2.64
N ALA A 168 5.08 -14.23 -3.57
CA ALA A 168 4.42 -12.95 -3.35
C ALA A 168 2.99 -13.16 -2.82
N PRO A 169 2.47 -12.29 -1.95
CA PRO A 169 1.16 -12.41 -1.33
C PRO A 169 0.05 -12.75 -2.31
N SER A 170 -0.07 -12.01 -3.41
CA SER A 170 -1.07 -12.28 -4.46
C SER A 170 -0.90 -13.64 -5.12
N LYS A 171 0.36 -14.10 -5.33
CA LYS A 171 0.66 -15.41 -5.92
C LYS A 171 0.22 -16.56 -5.01
N ARG A 172 0.34 -16.38 -3.69
CA ARG A 172 -0.15 -17.37 -2.71
C ARG A 172 -1.66 -17.53 -2.80
N ILE A 173 -2.41 -16.43 -2.83
CA ILE A 173 -3.87 -16.44 -2.99
C ILE A 173 -4.23 -17.12 -4.32
N MET A 174 -3.65 -16.64 -5.43
CA MET A 174 -3.93 -17.18 -6.76
C MET A 174 -3.67 -18.69 -6.85
N LYS A 175 -2.52 -19.17 -6.35
CA LYS A 175 -2.16 -20.60 -6.40
C LYS A 175 -3.14 -21.48 -5.63
N ILE A 176 -3.60 -21.02 -4.46
CA ILE A 176 -4.59 -21.74 -3.64
C ILE A 176 -5.93 -21.81 -4.40
N LEU A 177 -6.41 -20.69 -4.93
CA LEU A 177 -7.67 -20.61 -5.67
C LEU A 177 -7.64 -21.43 -6.97
N GLU A 178 -6.56 -21.33 -7.74
CA GLU A 178 -6.36 -22.10 -8.99
C GLU A 178 -6.42 -23.60 -8.77
N SER A 179 -5.93 -24.12 -7.63
CA SER A 179 -6.01 -25.53 -7.27
C SER A 179 -7.47 -26.04 -7.17
N LYS A 180 -8.41 -25.15 -6.93
CA LYS A 180 -9.86 -25.39 -6.89
C LYS A 180 -10.59 -24.82 -8.10
N LYS A 181 -9.85 -24.46 -9.19
CA LYS A 181 -10.39 -23.88 -10.43
C LYS A 181 -11.14 -22.56 -10.20
N GLN A 182 -10.78 -21.83 -9.15
CA GLN A 182 -11.27 -20.48 -8.86
C GLN A 182 -10.25 -19.45 -9.35
N LYS A 183 -10.72 -18.23 -9.60
CA LYS A 183 -9.87 -17.09 -9.99
C LYS A 183 -9.92 -16.05 -8.88
N TYR A 184 -8.88 -15.25 -8.78
CA TYR A 184 -8.78 -14.12 -7.88
C TYR A 184 -8.87 -12.81 -8.65
N ASP A 185 -9.88 -12.00 -8.35
CA ASP A 185 -9.95 -10.62 -8.82
C ASP A 185 -9.32 -9.68 -7.78
N LYS A 186 -8.08 -9.28 -8.03
CA LYS A 186 -7.32 -8.42 -7.12
C LYS A 186 -8.04 -7.13 -6.75
N ILE A 187 -8.71 -6.51 -7.71
CA ILE A 187 -9.35 -5.20 -7.52
C ILE A 187 -10.61 -5.36 -6.68
N ALA A 188 -11.53 -6.21 -7.11
CA ALA A 188 -12.80 -6.37 -6.43
C ALA A 188 -12.65 -7.17 -5.13
N GLU A 189 -12.13 -8.39 -5.20
CA GLU A 189 -12.07 -9.29 -4.03
C GLU A 189 -11.05 -8.82 -3.00
N GLY A 190 -9.89 -8.31 -3.41
CA GLY A 190 -8.87 -7.82 -2.48
C GLY A 190 -9.38 -6.71 -1.58
N ASN A 191 -10.12 -5.75 -2.12
CA ASN A 191 -10.69 -4.66 -1.35
C ASN A 191 -11.81 -5.11 -0.41
N LEU A 192 -12.70 -6.01 -0.88
CA LEU A 192 -13.77 -6.57 -0.05
C LEU A 192 -13.21 -7.40 1.11
N ILE A 193 -12.20 -8.23 0.85
CA ILE A 193 -11.51 -8.99 1.90
C ILE A 193 -10.86 -8.05 2.92
N ALA A 194 -10.23 -6.96 2.47
CA ALA A 194 -9.64 -5.96 3.38
C ALA A 194 -10.71 -5.27 4.25
N GLU A 195 -11.88 -4.99 3.70
CA GLU A 195 -13.02 -4.42 4.41
C GLU A 195 -13.55 -5.38 5.49
N GLU A 196 -13.69 -6.66 5.17
CA GLU A 196 -14.10 -7.72 6.11
C GLU A 196 -13.08 -7.93 7.25
N ILE A 197 -11.78 -7.82 6.97
CA ILE A 197 -10.73 -7.88 8.00
C ILE A 197 -10.88 -6.70 8.98
N GLY A 198 -11.24 -5.55 8.46
CA GLY A 198 -11.31 -4.32 9.22
C GLY A 198 -9.95 -3.61 9.35
N PHE A 199 -10.00 -2.30 9.23
CA PHE A 199 -8.81 -1.45 9.16
C PHE A 199 -7.96 -1.49 10.44
N GLU A 200 -8.60 -1.52 11.61
CA GLU A 200 -7.93 -1.63 12.91
C GLU A 200 -7.12 -2.92 13.03
N LYS A 201 -7.65 -4.02 12.51
CA LYS A 201 -6.97 -5.32 12.55
C LYS A 201 -5.75 -5.33 11.63
N ILE A 202 -5.86 -4.73 10.45
CA ILE A 202 -4.71 -4.54 9.54
C ILE A 202 -3.62 -3.73 10.25
N MET A 203 -3.96 -2.61 10.89
CA MET A 203 -2.99 -1.81 11.63
C MET A 203 -2.39 -2.54 12.83
N GLU A 204 -3.16 -3.38 13.53
CA GLU A 204 -2.64 -4.20 14.64
C GLU A 204 -1.52 -5.12 14.17
N LYS A 205 -1.66 -5.73 13.00
CA LYS A 205 -0.76 -6.75 12.48
C LYS A 205 0.38 -6.21 11.61
N CYS A 206 0.22 -5.03 11.02
CA CYS A 206 1.15 -4.43 10.07
C CYS A 206 1.77 -3.15 10.67
N PRO A 207 2.87 -3.24 11.44
CA PRO A 207 3.41 -2.11 12.17
C PRO A 207 3.95 -0.97 11.28
N ARG A 208 4.53 -1.25 10.12
CA ARG A 208 4.98 -0.20 9.18
C ARG A 208 3.79 0.56 8.60
N PHE A 209 2.78 -0.17 8.17
CA PHE A 209 1.52 0.40 7.68
C PHE A 209 0.85 1.25 8.77
N LYS A 210 0.74 0.74 10.00
CA LYS A 210 0.21 1.48 11.15
C LYS A 210 0.95 2.80 11.38
N ASN A 211 2.29 2.76 11.40
CA ASN A 211 3.10 3.96 11.65
C ASN A 211 2.88 5.02 10.57
N TRP A 212 2.80 4.60 9.30
CA TRP A 212 2.46 5.50 8.21
C TRP A 212 1.10 6.16 8.42
N ILE A 213 0.05 5.39 8.72
CA ILE A 213 -1.31 5.90 8.94
C ILE A 213 -1.37 6.89 10.11
N LEU A 214 -0.71 6.58 11.24
CA LEU A 214 -0.67 7.47 12.39
C LEU A 214 0.05 8.79 12.07
N ASN A 215 1.14 8.73 11.32
CA ASN A 215 1.87 9.91 10.86
C ASN A 215 1.00 10.78 9.93
N LEU A 216 0.24 10.18 9.01
CA LEU A 216 -0.70 10.92 8.17
C LEU A 216 -1.78 11.61 8.99
N VAL A 217 -2.38 10.92 9.98
CA VAL A 217 -3.40 11.51 10.88
C VAL A 217 -2.83 12.70 11.62
N GLU A 218 -1.64 12.59 12.17
CA GLU A 218 -0.97 13.67 12.89
C GLU A 218 -0.74 14.90 12.00
N ASN A 219 -0.15 14.70 10.83
CA ASN A 219 0.18 15.79 9.90
C ASN A 219 -1.04 16.46 9.25
N CYS A 220 -2.14 15.72 9.08
CA CYS A 220 -3.40 16.31 8.61
C CYS A 220 -4.10 17.17 9.69
N LYS A 221 -3.86 16.88 10.98
CA LYS A 221 -4.44 17.65 12.12
C LYS A 221 -3.60 18.85 12.53
N ASN A 222 -2.29 18.77 12.37
CA ASN A 222 -1.39 19.88 12.70
C ASN A 222 -1.56 20.98 11.63
N SER A 223 -2.11 22.09 12.09
CA SER A 223 -2.37 23.30 11.27
C SER A 223 -1.10 24.12 11.12
#